data_a42da5f29b6ce93a091fe4959f72e591
#
_entry.id   a42da5f29b6ce93a091fe4959f72e591
#
_cell.length_a   1.000
_cell.length_b   1.000
_cell.length_c   1.000
_cell.angle_alpha   90.00
_cell.angle_beta   90.00
_cell.angle_gamma   90.00
#
_symmetry.space_group_name_H-M   'P 1'
#
loop_
_entity.id
_entity.type
_entity.pdbx_description
1 polymer ?
#
loop_
_entity_poly.entity_id
_entity_poly.type
_entity_poly.pdbx_seq_one_letter_code
_entity_poly.pdbx_strand_id
1 'polypeptide(L)'
;DYIPETKSIDTLFRRMQEGNNHIAIVIDEYGQTSGLVAMEDILEEIVGNIMDEYDEEEEDIEVQADGSYEVNGFTDLEDLEDLLNIHFDKDEYETLNGFLIHQLDRIPGEDEHSTVLYDGYLFTVLEVDNNAIQSVKIEKM
;
A
#
# COMPACT_ATOMS: atom_id res chain seq x y z
N ASP A 1 -22.40 25.13 8.16
CA ASP A 1 -23.12 25.03 6.90
C ASP A 1 -23.86 23.72 6.79
N TYR A 2 -25.05 23.78 6.21
CA TYR A 2 -25.87 22.62 5.94
C TYR A 2 -25.80 22.28 4.46
N ILE A 3 -25.58 21.03 4.12
CA ILE A 3 -25.46 20.58 2.73
C ILE A 3 -26.35 19.36 2.50
N PRO A 4 -26.92 19.19 1.30
CA PRO A 4 -27.68 17.99 0.96
C PRO A 4 -26.74 16.82 0.70
N GLU A 5 -27.21 15.58 0.93
CA GLU A 5 -26.45 14.35 0.67
C GLU A 5 -26.01 14.21 -0.78
N THR A 6 -26.78 14.77 -1.71
CA THR A 6 -26.53 14.65 -3.15
C THR A 6 -25.46 15.58 -3.68
N LYS A 7 -24.92 16.46 -2.83
CA LYS A 7 -23.89 17.41 -3.26
C LYS A 7 -22.56 16.72 -3.53
N SER A 8 -21.91 17.06 -4.65
CA SER A 8 -20.63 16.46 -5.00
C SER A 8 -19.51 16.91 -4.05
N ILE A 9 -18.55 16.03 -3.83
CA ILE A 9 -17.39 16.30 -2.97
C ILE A 9 -16.57 17.46 -3.48
N ASP A 10 -16.39 17.58 -4.80
CA ASP A 10 -15.62 18.66 -5.43
C ASP A 10 -16.22 20.03 -5.13
N THR A 11 -17.54 20.16 -5.32
CA THR A 11 -18.25 21.41 -5.06
C THR A 11 -18.23 21.74 -3.56
N LEU A 12 -18.40 20.75 -2.71
CA LEU A 12 -18.37 20.90 -1.28
C LEU A 12 -17.00 21.39 -0.81
N PHE A 13 -15.93 20.76 -1.27
CA PHE A 13 -14.56 21.10 -0.91
C PHE A 13 -14.25 22.55 -1.28
N ARG A 14 -14.60 22.96 -2.49
CA ARG A 14 -14.41 24.34 -2.97
C ARG A 14 -15.17 25.35 -2.10
N ARG A 15 -16.41 25.02 -1.76
CA ARG A 15 -17.25 25.89 -0.93
C ARG A 15 -16.69 26.01 0.48
N MET A 16 -16.19 24.93 1.05
CA MET A 16 -15.55 24.93 2.38
C MET A 16 -14.27 25.77 2.40
N GLN A 17 -13.47 25.70 1.33
CA GLN A 17 -12.27 26.53 1.20
C GLN A 17 -12.62 28.02 1.12
N GLU A 18 -13.60 28.37 0.29
CA GLU A 18 -14.02 29.76 0.10
C GLU A 18 -14.61 30.37 1.37
N GLY A 19 -15.40 29.59 2.10
CA GLY A 19 -16.05 30.03 3.34
C GLY A 19 -15.19 29.87 4.58
N ASN A 20 -13.99 29.30 4.45
CA ASN A 20 -13.11 28.99 5.58
C ASN A 20 -13.80 28.13 6.66
N ASN A 21 -14.69 27.26 6.22
CA ASN A 21 -15.42 26.32 7.07
C ASN A 21 -14.74 24.96 7.03
N HIS A 22 -14.54 24.36 8.20
CA HIS A 22 -13.86 23.05 8.32
C HIS A 22 -14.83 21.88 8.52
N ILE A 23 -16.11 22.17 8.85
CA ILE A 23 -17.12 21.16 9.11
C ILE A 23 -18.42 21.55 8.41
N ALA A 24 -19.07 20.59 7.77
CA ALA A 24 -20.40 20.77 7.18
C ALA A 24 -21.35 19.70 7.74
N ILE A 25 -22.60 20.08 7.94
CA ILE A 25 -23.65 19.17 8.38
C ILE A 25 -24.40 18.66 7.15
N VAL A 26 -24.45 17.35 6.99
CA VAL A 26 -25.15 16.71 5.87
C VAL A 26 -26.60 16.44 6.27
N ILE A 27 -27.52 16.91 5.44
CA ILE A 27 -28.95 16.68 5.65
C ILE A 27 -29.54 15.84 4.52
N ASP A 28 -30.51 15.00 4.89
CA ASP A 28 -31.23 14.16 3.93
C ASP A 28 -32.39 14.91 3.28
N GLU A 29 -33.13 14.23 2.42
CA GLU A 29 -34.26 14.81 1.68
C GLU A 29 -35.46 15.18 2.60
N TYR A 30 -35.45 14.74 3.84
CA TYR A 30 -36.48 15.06 4.85
C TYR A 30 -36.06 16.19 5.79
N GLY A 31 -34.89 16.77 5.56
CA GLY A 31 -34.36 17.84 6.41
C GLY A 31 -33.73 17.37 7.69
N GLN A 32 -33.48 16.07 7.81
CA GLN A 32 -32.86 15.49 9.01
C GLN A 32 -31.35 15.37 8.82
N THR A 33 -30.61 15.48 9.92
CA THR A 33 -29.15 15.36 9.89
C THR A 33 -28.74 13.92 9.60
N SER A 34 -28.05 13.69 8.49
CA SER A 34 -27.48 12.39 8.14
C SER A 34 -26.11 12.19 8.77
N GLY A 35 -25.33 13.26 8.96
CA GLY A 35 -24.00 13.17 9.52
C GLY A 35 -23.23 14.48 9.40
N LEU A 36 -21.94 14.39 9.71
CA LEU A 36 -20.99 15.51 9.59
C LEU A 36 -19.88 15.15 8.63
N VAL A 37 -19.41 16.12 7.89
CA VAL A 37 -18.23 16.00 7.00
C VAL A 37 -17.22 17.05 7.40
N ALA A 38 -15.99 16.62 7.69
CA ALA A 38 -14.88 17.52 7.96
C ALA A 38 -14.06 17.73 6.68
N MET A 39 -13.56 18.94 6.50
CA MET A 39 -12.69 19.27 5.36
C MET A 39 -11.45 18.35 5.32
N GLU A 40 -10.92 18.01 6.48
CA GLU A 40 -9.77 17.11 6.61
C GLU A 40 -10.05 15.71 6.06
N ASP A 41 -11.27 15.20 6.26
CA ASP A 41 -11.68 13.89 5.74
C ASP A 41 -11.73 13.87 4.21
N ILE A 42 -12.25 14.94 3.61
CA ILE A 42 -12.29 15.09 2.16
C ILE A 42 -10.87 15.19 1.59
N LEU A 43 -10.03 15.99 2.24
CA LEU A 43 -8.66 16.19 1.83
C LEU A 43 -7.86 14.89 1.91
N GLU A 44 -8.03 14.13 2.98
CA GLU A 44 -7.36 12.84 3.17
C GLU A 44 -7.75 11.84 2.07
N GLU A 45 -9.02 11.80 1.69
CA GLU A 45 -9.49 10.90 0.63
C GLU A 45 -8.90 11.27 -0.73
N ILE A 46 -8.83 12.55 -1.05
CA ILE A 46 -8.26 13.03 -2.32
C ILE A 46 -6.74 12.84 -2.34
N VAL A 47 -6.05 13.30 -1.30
CA VAL A 47 -4.59 13.26 -1.21
C VAL A 47 -4.09 11.84 -0.94
N GLY A 48 -4.80 11.08 -0.09
CA GLY A 48 -4.47 9.70 0.23
C GLY A 48 -4.44 8.81 -1.01
N ASN A 49 -5.44 8.91 -1.87
CA ASN A 49 -5.49 8.14 -3.11
C ASN A 49 -4.33 8.48 -4.06
N ILE A 50 -3.97 9.75 -4.14
CA ILE A 50 -2.84 10.19 -4.96
C ILE A 50 -1.51 9.71 -4.36
N MET A 51 -1.36 9.81 -3.05
CA MET A 51 -0.16 9.35 -2.34
C MET A 51 0.01 7.83 -2.43
N ASP A 52 -1.08 7.08 -2.28
CA ASP A 52 -1.04 5.62 -2.38
C ASP A 52 -0.60 5.13 -3.76
N GLU A 53 -1.07 5.77 -4.83
CA GLU A 53 -0.64 5.44 -6.19
C GLU A 53 0.84 5.78 -6.42
N TYR A 54 1.34 6.84 -5.80
CA TYR A 54 2.71 7.30 -5.94
C TYR A 54 3.68 6.47 -5.10
N ASP A 55 3.29 6.13 -3.88
CA ASP A 55 4.12 5.35 -2.96
C ASP A 55 4.31 3.91 -3.44
N GLU A 56 3.30 3.31 -4.05
CA GLU A 56 3.38 1.95 -4.59
C GLU A 56 4.39 1.82 -5.73
N GLU A 57 4.60 2.87 -6.53
CA GLU A 57 5.52 2.82 -7.66
C GLU A 57 6.99 3.12 -7.27
N GLU A 58 7.22 3.97 -6.26
CA GLU A 58 8.58 4.44 -5.94
C GLU A 58 9.25 3.74 -4.76
N GLU A 59 8.46 3.23 -3.78
CA GLU A 59 9.01 2.68 -2.54
C GLU A 59 9.08 1.16 -2.48
N ASP A 60 8.33 0.45 -3.33
CA ASP A 60 8.25 -1.00 -3.27
C ASP A 60 9.52 -1.71 -3.72
N ILE A 61 10.22 -1.15 -4.69
CA ILE A 61 11.44 -1.75 -5.25
C ILE A 61 12.54 -0.70 -5.33
N GLU A 62 13.65 -0.96 -4.66
CA GLU A 62 14.80 -0.05 -4.62
C GLU A 62 16.05 -0.78 -5.09
N VAL A 63 16.75 -0.23 -6.10
CA VAL A 63 17.98 -0.81 -6.62
C VAL A 63 19.15 -0.33 -5.77
N GLN A 64 19.93 -1.27 -5.25
CA GLN A 64 21.09 -0.97 -4.42
C GLN A 64 22.36 -0.78 -5.27
N ALA A 65 23.38 -0.16 -4.66
CA ALA A 65 24.65 0.14 -5.35
C ALA A 65 25.38 -1.11 -5.82
N ASP A 66 25.18 -2.25 -5.15
CA ASP A 66 25.81 -3.53 -5.51
C ASP A 66 25.05 -4.32 -6.59
N GLY A 67 23.95 -3.76 -7.09
CA GLY A 67 23.10 -4.42 -8.09
C GLY A 67 21.98 -5.28 -7.50
N SER A 68 21.92 -5.43 -6.19
CA SER A 68 20.80 -6.12 -5.53
C SER A 68 19.59 -5.22 -5.45
N TYR A 69 18.45 -5.81 -5.09
CA TYR A 69 17.19 -5.08 -4.90
C TYR A 69 16.75 -5.18 -3.46
N GLU A 70 16.28 -4.08 -2.91
CA GLU A 70 15.56 -4.08 -1.64
C GLU A 70 14.08 -3.87 -1.95
N VAL A 71 13.23 -4.82 -1.57
CA VAL A 71 11.84 -4.91 -2.02
C VAL A 71 10.92 -4.99 -0.81
N ASN A 72 9.81 -4.26 -0.87
CA ASN A 72 8.76 -4.35 0.13
C ASN A 72 8.10 -5.73 0.08
N GLY A 73 7.85 -6.33 1.24
CA GLY A 73 7.25 -7.67 1.32
C GLY A 73 5.85 -7.78 0.74
N PHE A 74 5.13 -6.67 0.60
CA PHE A 74 3.79 -6.66 0.02
C PHE A 74 3.77 -6.35 -1.47
N THR A 75 4.94 -6.26 -2.11
CA THR A 75 5.03 -6.09 -3.56
C THR A 75 4.38 -7.26 -4.28
N ASP A 76 3.63 -6.98 -5.34
CA ASP A 76 2.99 -8.01 -6.15
C ASP A 76 4.04 -8.83 -6.89
N LEU A 77 3.85 -10.14 -6.94
CA LEU A 77 4.77 -11.05 -7.63
C LEU A 77 4.81 -10.80 -9.14
N GLU A 78 3.75 -10.27 -9.73
CA GLU A 78 3.73 -9.90 -11.15
C GLU A 78 4.79 -8.85 -11.46
N ASP A 79 4.94 -7.86 -10.59
CA ASP A 79 5.96 -6.82 -10.75
C ASP A 79 7.37 -7.38 -10.66
N LEU A 80 7.57 -8.34 -9.76
CA LEU A 80 8.86 -9.02 -9.61
C LEU A 80 9.16 -9.95 -10.78
N GLU A 81 8.17 -10.61 -11.34
CA GLU A 81 8.33 -11.44 -12.53
C GLU A 81 8.88 -10.63 -13.70
N ASP A 82 8.34 -9.44 -13.90
CA ASP A 82 8.79 -8.54 -14.96
C ASP A 82 10.21 -8.02 -14.71
N LEU A 83 10.51 -7.69 -13.45
CA LEU A 83 11.83 -7.17 -13.07
C LEU A 83 12.94 -8.21 -13.13
N LEU A 84 12.68 -9.40 -12.59
CA LEU A 84 13.68 -10.46 -12.43
C LEU A 84 13.67 -11.47 -13.57
N ASN A 85 12.66 -11.42 -14.42
CA ASN A 85 12.46 -12.35 -15.53
C ASN A 85 12.39 -13.80 -15.04
N ILE A 86 11.63 -14.05 -13.98
CA ILE A 86 11.38 -15.37 -13.42
C ILE A 86 9.87 -15.57 -13.30
N HIS A 87 9.45 -16.81 -13.00
CA HIS A 87 8.04 -17.16 -12.88
C HIS A 87 7.71 -17.63 -11.47
N PHE A 88 6.63 -17.06 -10.89
CA PHE A 88 6.08 -17.47 -9.61
C PHE A 88 4.74 -18.17 -9.80
N ASP A 89 4.43 -19.12 -8.92
CA ASP A 89 3.11 -19.76 -8.89
C ASP A 89 2.15 -18.83 -8.12
N LYS A 90 1.34 -18.07 -8.86
CA LYS A 90 0.43 -17.09 -8.29
C LYS A 90 -0.93 -17.65 -7.88
N ASP A 91 -1.14 -18.94 -8.01
CA ASP A 91 -2.39 -19.59 -7.59
C ASP A 91 -2.51 -19.68 -6.06
N GLU A 92 -1.39 -19.76 -5.35
CA GLU A 92 -1.35 -19.90 -3.90
C GLU A 92 -0.99 -18.60 -3.16
N TYR A 93 -0.31 -17.66 -3.82
CA TYR A 93 0.12 -16.39 -3.22
C TYR A 93 0.24 -15.32 -4.29
N GLU A 94 0.04 -14.07 -3.89
CA GLU A 94 0.10 -12.90 -4.78
C GLU A 94 1.24 -11.94 -4.46
N THR A 95 1.72 -11.95 -3.20
CA THR A 95 2.74 -11.02 -2.73
C THR A 95 4.05 -11.77 -2.43
N LEU A 96 5.15 -11.00 -2.39
CA LEU A 96 6.46 -11.54 -2.01
C LEU A 96 6.42 -12.13 -0.59
N ASN A 97 5.75 -11.46 0.34
CA ASN A 97 5.55 -11.98 1.70
C ASN A 97 4.90 -13.35 1.69
N GLY A 98 3.80 -13.51 0.94
CA GLY A 98 3.11 -14.80 0.82
C GLY A 98 4.00 -15.88 0.23
N PHE A 99 4.76 -15.55 -0.81
CA PHE A 99 5.70 -16.46 -1.45
C PHE A 99 6.79 -16.96 -0.47
N LEU A 100 7.41 -16.02 0.26
CA LEU A 100 8.49 -16.39 1.19
C LEU A 100 8.00 -17.19 2.39
N ILE A 101 6.84 -16.85 2.94
CA ILE A 101 6.22 -17.61 4.04
C ILE A 101 5.91 -19.03 3.56
N HIS A 102 5.40 -19.18 2.35
CA HIS A 102 5.13 -20.48 1.76
C HIS A 102 6.41 -21.30 1.60
N GLN A 103 7.50 -20.69 1.10
CA GLN A 103 8.78 -21.36 0.92
C GLN A 103 9.43 -21.75 2.25
N LEU A 104 9.32 -20.91 3.26
CA LEU A 104 9.86 -21.17 4.60
C LEU A 104 8.99 -22.12 5.43
N ASP A 105 7.72 -22.26 5.03
CA ASP A 105 6.68 -23.03 5.74
C ASP A 105 6.47 -22.53 7.17
N ARG A 106 6.76 -21.26 7.44
CA ARG A 106 6.55 -20.60 8.73
C ARG A 106 6.75 -19.09 8.59
N ILE A 107 6.27 -18.34 9.58
CA ILE A 107 6.51 -16.91 9.67
C ILE A 107 7.84 -16.71 10.42
N PRO A 108 8.85 -16.06 9.81
CA PRO A 108 10.13 -15.83 10.49
C PRO A 108 9.99 -14.87 11.67
N GLY A 109 10.86 -14.99 12.65
CA GLY A 109 10.92 -14.08 13.79
C GLY A 109 11.46 -12.71 13.39
N GLU A 110 11.18 -11.68 14.21
CA GLU A 110 11.56 -10.29 13.93
C GLU A 110 13.07 -10.08 13.74
N ASP A 111 13.89 -10.83 14.48
CA ASP A 111 15.36 -10.73 14.40
C ASP A 111 15.97 -11.81 13.49
N GLU A 112 15.15 -12.56 12.79
CA GLU A 112 15.61 -13.65 11.94
C GLU A 112 15.77 -13.20 10.49
N HIS A 113 16.96 -13.43 9.94
CA HIS A 113 17.26 -13.11 8.53
C HIS A 113 17.29 -14.41 7.72
N SER A 114 16.10 -14.98 7.52
CA SER A 114 15.94 -16.21 6.74
C SER A 114 16.24 -15.97 5.26
N THR A 115 16.74 -16.99 4.59
CA THR A 115 17.05 -16.92 3.17
C THR A 115 16.30 -17.98 2.39
N VAL A 116 15.94 -17.64 1.15
CA VAL A 116 15.31 -18.56 0.19
C VAL A 116 16.02 -18.43 -1.14
N LEU A 117 16.48 -19.55 -1.70
CA LEU A 117 17.06 -19.58 -3.04
C LEU A 117 15.98 -20.07 -4.01
N TYR A 118 15.67 -19.26 -5.01
CA TYR A 118 14.63 -19.57 -5.98
C TYR A 118 15.01 -19.03 -7.36
N ASP A 119 15.04 -19.93 -8.33
CA ASP A 119 15.27 -19.65 -9.75
C ASP A 119 16.49 -18.73 -10.01
N GLY A 120 17.60 -18.99 -9.31
CA GLY A 120 18.85 -18.25 -9.47
C GLY A 120 18.94 -16.95 -8.68
N TYR A 121 17.98 -16.66 -7.83
CA TYR A 121 17.99 -15.49 -6.96
C TYR A 121 17.97 -15.89 -5.49
N LEU A 122 18.72 -15.16 -4.69
CA LEU A 122 18.70 -15.33 -3.23
C LEU A 122 17.85 -14.23 -2.61
N PHE A 123 16.82 -14.65 -1.89
CA PHE A 123 15.91 -13.77 -1.16
C PHE A 123 16.29 -13.80 0.32
N THR A 124 16.68 -12.65 0.88
CA THR A 124 17.05 -12.52 2.29
C THR A 124 16.03 -11.63 3.00
N VAL A 125 15.40 -12.16 4.04
CA VAL A 125 14.44 -11.41 4.87
C VAL A 125 15.22 -10.39 5.70
N LEU A 126 14.93 -9.11 5.53
CA LEU A 126 15.59 -8.01 6.25
C LEU A 126 14.80 -7.56 7.46
N GLU A 127 13.49 -7.47 7.34
CA GLU A 127 12.62 -6.95 8.40
C GLU A 127 11.30 -7.70 8.44
N VAL A 128 10.85 -8.03 9.65
CA VAL A 128 9.54 -8.67 9.91
C VAL A 128 8.84 -7.87 11.00
N ASP A 129 7.57 -7.53 10.78
CA ASP A 129 6.74 -6.82 11.74
C ASP A 129 5.29 -7.26 11.58
N ASN A 130 4.55 -7.38 12.68
CA ASN A 130 3.15 -7.80 12.69
C ASN A 130 2.91 -9.13 11.96
N ASN A 131 3.81 -10.10 12.14
CA ASN A 131 3.73 -11.42 11.53
C ASN A 131 3.80 -11.40 9.99
N ALA A 132 4.36 -10.34 9.42
CA ALA A 132 4.54 -10.21 7.99
C ALA A 132 5.94 -9.72 7.65
N ILE A 133 6.48 -10.21 6.55
CA ILE A 133 7.77 -9.79 6.05
C ILE A 133 7.62 -8.39 5.43
N GLN A 134 8.34 -7.41 5.93
CA GLN A 134 8.24 -6.03 5.51
C GLN A 134 9.26 -5.66 4.44
N SER A 135 10.46 -6.22 4.51
CA SER A 135 11.55 -5.88 3.61
C SER A 135 12.39 -7.11 3.27
N VAL A 136 12.79 -7.23 2.01
CA VAL A 136 13.53 -8.37 1.48
C VAL A 136 14.63 -7.88 0.56
N LYS A 137 15.81 -8.47 0.67
CA LYS A 137 16.91 -8.25 -0.26
C LYS A 137 16.93 -9.36 -1.29
N ILE A 138 16.98 -9.01 -2.57
CA ILE A 138 17.03 -9.97 -3.67
C ILE A 138 18.37 -9.80 -4.42
N GLU A 139 19.14 -10.88 -4.48
CA GLU A 139 20.42 -10.91 -5.16
C GLU A 139 20.44 -12.00 -6.23
N LYS A 140 21.05 -11.72 -7.36
CA LYS A 140 21.27 -12.74 -8.39
C LYS A 140 22.49 -13.59 -8.00
N MET A 141 22.28 -14.88 -7.99
CA MET A 141 23.34 -15.84 -7.68
C MET A 141 24.12 -16.25 -8.90
#